data_90d643c5eccbbf5905736a43a891dd1c
#
_entry.id   90d643c5eccbbf5905736a43a891dd1c
#
_cell.length_a   1.000
_cell.length_b   1.000
_cell.length_c   1.000
_cell.angle_alpha   90.00
_cell.angle_beta   90.00
_cell.angle_gamma   90.00
#
_symmetry.space_group_name_H-M   'P 1'
#
loop_
_entity.id
_entity.type
_entity.pdbx_description
1 polymer ?
#
loop_
_entity_poly.entity_id
_entity_poly.type
_entity_poly.pdbx_seq_one_letter_code
_entity_poly.pdbx_strand_id
1 'polypeptide(L)'
;YKQMYRKNPMDMVKNPDGTWTDASVGTLGALAEGGRATDWKTNTNINLSTKIDVIKDVFFVQGTFAFSNTKTRSNWYNLPVTYRNGPELPVLTFNPISTVSDASSSNSDTKHILFDVYGTFQKTFAKKHAVTAVVGFNQEEYKYDYVKANRKELISSSLPTINLAT
;
A
#
# COMPACT_ATOMS: atom_id res chain seq x y z
N TYR A 1 16.88 10.85 0.25
CA TYR A 1 17.60 11.67 1.25
C TYR A 1 19.10 11.34 1.31
N LYS A 2 19.52 10.07 1.44
CA LYS A 2 20.96 9.70 1.56
C LYS A 2 21.84 10.20 0.42
N GLN A 3 21.33 10.30 -0.80
CA GLN A 3 22.10 10.78 -1.95
C GLN A 3 22.29 12.31 -1.92
N MET A 4 21.37 13.06 -1.34
CA MET A 4 21.49 14.53 -1.23
C MET A 4 22.61 14.94 -0.27
N TYR A 5 22.82 14.20 0.83
CA TYR A 5 23.90 14.49 1.81
C TYR A 5 25.31 14.28 1.24
N ARG A 6 25.45 13.55 0.14
CA ARG A 6 26.75 13.23 -0.46
C ARG A 6 27.16 14.18 -1.58
N LYS A 7 26.35 15.21 -1.86
CA LYS A 7 26.64 16.18 -2.92
C LYS A 7 27.41 17.36 -2.36
N ASN A 8 28.37 17.82 -3.18
CA ASN A 8 29.09 19.04 -2.86
C ASN A 8 28.16 20.25 -3.11
N PRO A 9 28.03 21.19 -2.15
CA PRO A 9 27.22 22.40 -2.36
C PRO A 9 27.67 23.27 -3.52
N MET A 10 28.90 23.10 -4.00
CA MET A 10 29.47 23.84 -5.14
C MET A 10 29.19 23.17 -6.49
N ASP A 11 28.61 21.98 -6.52
CA ASP A 11 28.29 21.31 -7.78
C ASP A 11 27.18 22.07 -8.53
N MET A 12 27.43 22.34 -9.81
CA MET A 12 26.41 22.95 -10.66
C MET A 12 25.22 22.02 -10.85
N VAL A 13 24.03 22.52 -10.59
CA VAL A 13 22.78 21.76 -10.73
C VAL A 13 22.36 21.63 -12.18
N LYS A 14 22.46 22.73 -12.95
CA LYS A 14 22.12 22.78 -14.39
C LYS A 14 23.23 23.48 -15.17
N ASN A 15 23.40 23.04 -16.39
CA ASN A 15 24.22 23.74 -17.37
C ASN A 15 23.57 25.08 -17.78
N PRO A 16 24.31 26.00 -18.39
CA PRO A 16 23.77 27.28 -18.92
C PRO A 16 22.63 27.10 -19.93
N ASP A 17 22.57 25.95 -20.62
CA ASP A 17 21.50 25.59 -21.58
C ASP A 17 20.26 24.99 -20.90
N GLY A 18 20.23 24.94 -19.56
CA GLY A 18 19.12 24.40 -18.76
C GLY A 18 19.11 22.89 -18.60
N THR A 19 20.04 22.15 -19.21
CA THR A 19 20.15 20.69 -19.04
C THR A 19 20.71 20.32 -17.67
N TRP A 20 20.37 19.14 -17.16
CA TRP A 20 20.94 18.60 -15.93
C TRP A 20 22.44 18.31 -16.13
N THR A 21 23.21 18.47 -15.05
CA THR A 21 24.62 18.05 -15.02
C THR A 21 24.72 16.59 -14.51
N ASP A 22 25.85 15.95 -14.77
CA ASP A 22 26.15 14.62 -14.19
C ASP A 22 26.08 14.63 -12.65
N ALA A 23 26.54 15.69 -12.02
CA ALA A 23 26.49 15.84 -10.57
C ALA A 23 25.05 15.89 -10.02
N SER A 24 24.09 16.37 -10.76
CA SER A 24 22.72 16.63 -10.27
C SER A 24 21.66 15.66 -10.83
N VAL A 25 21.88 15.05 -12.00
CA VAL A 25 20.88 14.20 -12.66
C VAL A 25 20.43 13.03 -11.79
N GLY A 26 21.36 12.36 -11.12
CA GLY A 26 21.05 11.22 -10.23
C GLY A 26 20.34 11.58 -8.92
N THR A 27 20.18 12.86 -8.62
CA THR A 27 19.51 13.35 -7.41
C THR A 27 18.33 14.25 -7.73
N LEU A 28 18.61 15.48 -8.09
CA LEU A 28 17.59 16.50 -8.38
C LEU A 28 16.86 16.21 -9.69
N GLY A 29 17.60 15.82 -10.75
CA GLY A 29 17.02 15.44 -12.03
C GLY A 29 16.08 14.23 -11.89
N ALA A 30 16.54 13.18 -11.24
CA ALA A 30 15.72 11.99 -10.98
C ALA A 30 14.50 12.28 -10.10
N LEU A 31 14.62 13.20 -9.13
CA LEU A 31 13.50 13.62 -8.29
C LEU A 31 12.47 14.46 -9.06
N ALA A 32 12.93 15.31 -9.98
CA ALA A 32 12.08 16.22 -10.73
C ALA A 32 11.37 15.51 -11.90
N GLU A 33 12.10 14.66 -12.64
CA GLU A 33 11.67 14.13 -13.95
C GLU A 33 11.71 12.60 -14.03
N GLY A 34 12.41 11.93 -13.10
CA GLY A 34 12.71 10.48 -13.19
C GLY A 34 11.55 9.54 -12.86
N GLY A 35 10.40 10.07 -12.47
CA GLY A 35 9.23 9.26 -12.21
C GLY A 35 8.55 9.52 -10.87
N ARG A 36 7.52 8.74 -10.59
CA ARG A 36 6.71 8.90 -9.37
C ARG A 36 6.13 7.57 -8.91
N ALA A 37 6.11 7.38 -7.59
CA ALA A 37 5.36 6.32 -6.93
C ALA A 37 4.23 6.94 -6.10
N THR A 38 3.07 6.33 -6.15
CA THR A 38 1.89 6.77 -5.38
C THR A 38 1.15 5.56 -4.86
N ASP A 39 0.97 5.53 -3.54
CA ASP A 39 0.26 4.47 -2.84
C ASP A 39 -0.98 5.03 -2.13
N TRP A 40 -2.11 4.36 -2.33
CA TRP A 40 -3.34 4.62 -1.61
C TRP A 40 -3.72 3.40 -0.82
N LYS A 41 -4.00 3.58 0.45
CA LYS A 41 -4.49 2.51 1.32
C LYS A 41 -5.80 2.95 1.98
N THR A 42 -6.83 2.15 1.77
CA THR A 42 -8.15 2.36 2.38
C THR A 42 -8.45 1.18 3.31
N ASN A 43 -8.71 1.48 4.56
CA ASN A 43 -9.12 0.49 5.57
C ASN A 43 -10.57 0.77 5.98
N THR A 44 -11.42 -0.23 5.88
CA THR A 44 -12.80 -0.18 6.36
C THR A 44 -12.98 -1.27 7.40
N ASN A 45 -13.36 -0.89 8.62
CA ASN A 45 -13.59 -1.81 9.72
C ASN A 45 -14.99 -1.57 10.31
N ILE A 46 -15.75 -2.64 10.43
CA ILE A 46 -17.08 -2.64 11.04
C ILE A 46 -17.09 -3.73 12.09
N ASN A 47 -17.41 -3.37 13.33
CA ASN A 47 -17.55 -4.31 14.44
C ASN A 47 -18.90 -4.10 15.08
N LEU A 48 -19.68 -5.17 15.16
CA LEU A 48 -20.97 -5.21 15.80
C LEU A 48 -20.92 -6.30 16.87
N SER A 49 -21.28 -5.97 18.09
CA SER A 49 -21.41 -6.94 19.17
C SER A 49 -22.70 -6.72 19.91
N THR A 50 -23.32 -7.82 20.31
CA THR A 50 -24.56 -7.82 21.07
C THR A 50 -24.49 -8.85 22.17
N LYS A 51 -25.15 -8.55 23.27
CA LYS A 51 -25.36 -9.48 24.37
C LYS A 51 -26.86 -9.48 24.75
N ILE A 52 -27.44 -10.64 24.82
CA ILE A 52 -28.86 -10.84 25.17
C ILE A 52 -28.92 -11.75 26.38
N ASP A 53 -29.46 -11.23 27.48
CA ASP A 53 -29.74 -12.02 28.65
C ASP A 53 -31.09 -12.75 28.46
N VAL A 54 -31.02 -14.04 28.13
CA VAL A 54 -32.20 -14.89 27.89
C VAL A 54 -32.88 -15.24 29.19
N ILE A 55 -32.08 -15.56 30.21
CA ILE A 55 -32.54 -15.79 31.59
C ILE A 55 -31.64 -14.98 32.50
N LYS A 56 -32.20 -13.98 33.16
CA LYS A 56 -31.48 -13.08 34.05
C LYS A 56 -30.57 -13.85 35.01
N ASP A 57 -29.30 -13.46 35.04
CA ASP A 57 -28.24 -13.99 35.89
C ASP A 57 -27.96 -15.52 35.74
N VAL A 58 -28.55 -16.17 34.71
CA VAL A 58 -28.39 -17.63 34.51
C VAL A 58 -27.89 -17.97 33.11
N PHE A 59 -28.48 -17.37 32.06
CA PHE A 59 -28.14 -17.70 30.69
C PHE A 59 -28.16 -16.47 29.82
N PHE A 60 -27.04 -16.21 29.11
CA PHE A 60 -26.94 -15.14 28.11
C PHE A 60 -26.28 -15.65 26.84
N VAL A 61 -26.62 -15.03 25.74
CA VAL A 61 -26.03 -15.24 24.44
C VAL A 61 -25.32 -13.97 24.01
N GLN A 62 -24.10 -14.11 23.56
CA GLN A 62 -23.30 -13.01 23.00
C GLN A 62 -22.91 -13.34 21.59
N GLY A 63 -23.04 -12.35 20.68
CA GLY A 63 -22.64 -12.45 19.31
C GLY A 63 -21.75 -11.29 18.92
N THR A 64 -20.77 -11.57 18.06
CA THR A 64 -19.88 -10.58 17.46
C THR A 64 -19.81 -10.82 15.97
N PHE A 65 -19.97 -9.75 15.20
CA PHE A 65 -19.70 -9.72 13.78
C PHE A 65 -18.62 -8.67 13.53
N ALA A 66 -17.53 -9.06 12.90
CA ALA A 66 -16.48 -8.15 12.48
C ALA A 66 -16.23 -8.28 10.99
N PHE A 67 -16.16 -7.15 10.32
CA PHE A 67 -15.78 -7.02 8.91
C PHE A 67 -14.61 -6.06 8.80
N SER A 68 -13.55 -6.50 8.15
CA SER A 68 -12.39 -5.67 7.82
C SER A 68 -12.09 -5.79 6.34
N ASN A 69 -11.91 -4.66 5.67
CA ASN A 69 -11.50 -4.62 4.28
C ASN A 69 -10.37 -3.61 4.10
N THR A 70 -9.22 -4.10 3.64
CA THR A 70 -8.05 -3.29 3.29
C THR A 70 -7.83 -3.32 1.80
N LYS A 71 -7.99 -2.17 1.14
CA LYS A 71 -7.66 -1.98 -0.27
C LYS A 71 -6.37 -1.17 -0.38
N THR A 72 -5.40 -1.70 -1.12
CA THR A 72 -4.17 -0.97 -1.44
C THR A 72 -4.05 -0.88 -2.94
N ARG A 73 -3.84 0.35 -3.43
CA ARG A 73 -3.53 0.63 -4.83
C ARG A 73 -2.19 1.32 -4.89
N SER A 74 -1.27 0.74 -5.65
CA SER A 74 0.07 1.28 -5.88
C SER A 74 0.27 1.51 -7.37
N ASN A 75 0.64 2.72 -7.73
CA ASN A 75 1.00 3.07 -9.09
C ASN A 75 2.39 3.71 -9.06
N TRP A 76 3.27 3.27 -9.93
CA TRP A 76 4.54 3.91 -10.12
C TRP A 76 4.93 3.90 -11.59
N TYR A 77 5.71 4.87 -11.97
CA TYR A 77 6.37 4.94 -13.26
C TYR A 77 7.78 5.48 -13.09
N ASN A 78 8.65 5.09 -14.00
CA ASN A 78 10.03 5.52 -14.06
C ASN A 78 10.34 6.01 -15.47
N LEU A 79 10.96 7.19 -15.54
CA LEU A 79 11.32 7.84 -16.78
C LEU A 79 12.82 8.07 -16.82
N PRO A 80 13.48 7.84 -17.97
CA PRO A 80 14.85 8.23 -18.15
C PRO A 80 14.98 9.76 -18.16
N VAL A 81 15.99 10.28 -17.47
CA VAL A 81 16.29 11.72 -17.41
C VAL A 81 17.50 12.02 -18.26
N THR A 82 17.41 13.02 -19.10
CA THR A 82 18.52 13.45 -19.97
C THR A 82 19.42 14.45 -19.25
N TYR A 83 20.71 14.35 -19.50
CA TYR A 83 21.72 15.26 -18.93
C TYR A 83 22.90 15.47 -19.90
N ARG A 84 23.75 16.43 -19.61
CA ARG A 84 25.01 16.68 -20.31
C ARG A 84 26.14 16.88 -19.31
N ASN A 85 27.33 16.40 -19.67
CA ASN A 85 28.55 16.64 -18.88
C ASN A 85 29.12 18.06 -19.02
N GLY A 86 28.54 18.87 -19.88
CA GLY A 86 28.89 20.28 -20.13
C GLY A 86 28.06 20.85 -21.26
N PRO A 87 28.06 22.19 -21.44
CA PRO A 87 27.43 22.84 -22.57
C PRO A 87 28.01 22.30 -23.87
N GLU A 88 27.18 22.09 -24.88
CA GLU A 88 27.53 21.57 -26.22
C GLU A 88 28.00 20.10 -26.28
N LEU A 89 28.18 19.40 -25.17
CA LEU A 89 28.48 17.98 -25.18
C LEU A 89 27.23 17.12 -25.51
N PRO A 90 27.42 15.87 -25.97
CA PRO A 90 26.30 14.98 -26.29
C PRO A 90 25.32 14.80 -25.12
N VAL A 91 24.04 14.68 -25.47
CA VAL A 91 23.00 14.35 -24.51
C VAL A 91 23.16 12.89 -24.08
N LEU A 92 23.22 12.66 -22.78
CA LEU A 92 23.27 11.35 -22.15
C LEU A 92 21.94 11.08 -21.42
N THR A 93 21.69 9.82 -21.18
CA THR A 93 20.46 9.41 -20.47
C THR A 93 20.82 8.74 -19.15
N PHE A 94 20.22 9.21 -18.08
CA PHE A 94 20.30 8.64 -16.76
C PHE A 94 19.00 7.94 -16.41
N ASN A 95 19.08 6.68 -16.01
CA ASN A 95 17.94 5.95 -15.46
C ASN A 95 18.43 5.05 -14.31
N PRO A 96 18.02 5.32 -13.08
CA PRO A 96 18.52 4.60 -11.90
C PRO A 96 17.99 3.17 -11.76
N ILE A 97 16.92 2.82 -12.47
CA ILE A 97 16.21 1.55 -12.29
C ILE A 97 16.29 0.68 -13.56
N SER A 98 16.12 1.29 -14.72
CA SER A 98 16.05 0.59 -16.02
C SER A 98 16.60 1.48 -17.13
N THR A 99 17.06 0.90 -18.22
CA THR A 99 17.50 1.63 -19.41
C THR A 99 16.35 2.21 -20.23
N VAL A 100 15.13 1.76 -19.96
CA VAL A 100 13.91 2.20 -20.65
C VAL A 100 12.87 2.68 -19.64
N SER A 101 11.94 3.49 -20.10
CA SER A 101 10.79 3.90 -19.28
C SER A 101 9.91 2.70 -18.95
N ASP A 102 9.35 2.69 -17.74
CA ASP A 102 8.44 1.64 -17.31
C ASP A 102 7.36 2.18 -16.37
N ALA A 103 6.23 1.48 -16.30
CA ALA A 103 5.13 1.75 -15.39
C ALA A 103 4.56 0.48 -14.82
N SER A 104 4.09 0.58 -13.60
CA SER A 104 3.43 -0.51 -12.88
C SER A 104 2.18 -0.02 -12.16
N SER A 105 1.15 -0.82 -12.19
CA SER A 105 -0.03 -0.65 -11.36
C SER A 105 -0.36 -1.95 -10.65
N SER A 106 -0.60 -1.88 -9.38
CA SER A 106 -1.05 -3.02 -8.59
C SER A 106 -2.22 -2.66 -7.69
N ASN A 107 -3.14 -3.61 -7.55
CA ASN A 107 -4.25 -3.53 -6.63
C ASN A 107 -4.26 -4.78 -5.75
N SER A 108 -4.39 -4.61 -4.45
CA SER A 108 -4.69 -5.68 -3.51
C SER A 108 -5.97 -5.37 -2.73
N ASP A 109 -6.77 -6.38 -2.53
CA ASP A 109 -8.00 -6.34 -1.73
C ASP A 109 -7.94 -7.48 -0.72
N THR A 110 -7.90 -7.12 0.57
CA THR A 110 -7.88 -8.08 1.68
C THR A 110 -9.17 -7.93 2.47
N LYS A 111 -9.99 -8.96 2.46
CA LYS A 111 -11.24 -9.04 3.21
C LYS A 111 -11.10 -10.05 4.34
N HIS A 112 -11.57 -9.67 5.49
CA HIS A 112 -11.64 -10.52 6.67
C HIS A 112 -13.02 -10.38 7.30
N ILE A 113 -13.70 -11.50 7.48
CA ILE A 113 -15.04 -11.60 8.08
C ILE A 113 -14.92 -12.54 9.25
N LEU A 114 -15.37 -12.09 10.40
CA LEU A 114 -15.48 -12.88 11.62
C LEU A 114 -16.93 -12.89 12.08
N PHE A 115 -17.44 -14.06 12.34
CA PHE A 115 -18.72 -14.28 13.01
C PHE A 115 -18.51 -15.17 14.20
N ASP A 116 -18.92 -14.70 15.37
CA ASP A 116 -18.72 -15.38 16.64
C ASP A 116 -19.99 -15.29 17.47
N VAL A 117 -20.48 -16.46 17.94
CA VAL A 117 -21.66 -16.54 18.81
C VAL A 117 -21.40 -17.55 19.89
N TYR A 118 -21.63 -17.19 21.10
CA TYR A 118 -21.55 -18.11 22.23
C TYR A 118 -22.64 -17.87 23.28
N GLY A 119 -23.13 -19.00 23.84
CA GLY A 119 -24.04 -19.04 24.96
C GLY A 119 -23.31 -19.39 26.25
N THR A 120 -23.53 -18.62 27.29
CA THR A 120 -22.98 -18.85 28.60
C THR A 120 -24.11 -19.15 29.57
N PHE A 121 -24.03 -20.33 30.18
CA PHE A 121 -24.88 -20.73 31.30
C PHE A 121 -24.10 -20.67 32.61
N GLN A 122 -24.65 -20.01 33.62
CA GLN A 122 -24.05 -19.93 34.94
C GLN A 122 -25.11 -20.06 36.01
N LYS A 123 -24.92 -20.99 36.95
CA LYS A 123 -25.85 -21.19 38.05
C LYS A 123 -25.17 -21.78 39.29
N THR A 124 -25.54 -21.25 40.42
CA THR A 124 -25.11 -21.82 41.72
C THR A 124 -26.21 -22.72 42.29
N PHE A 125 -25.88 -24.01 42.45
CA PHE A 125 -26.79 -25.01 43.03
C PHE A 125 -26.49 -25.20 44.52
N ALA A 126 -27.53 -25.34 45.29
CA ALA A 126 -27.47 -25.58 46.75
C ALA A 126 -26.58 -24.58 47.51
N LYS A 127 -26.42 -23.36 47.00
CA LYS A 127 -25.53 -22.30 47.54
C LYS A 127 -24.05 -22.70 47.71
N LYS A 128 -23.62 -23.84 47.17
CA LYS A 128 -22.27 -24.40 47.34
C LYS A 128 -21.59 -24.74 46.01
N HIS A 129 -22.35 -25.06 44.98
CA HIS A 129 -21.80 -25.53 43.71
C HIS A 129 -22.07 -24.52 42.60
N ALA A 130 -21.08 -23.75 42.22
CA ALA A 130 -21.13 -22.86 41.06
C ALA A 130 -20.74 -23.63 39.79
N VAL A 131 -21.63 -23.66 38.81
CA VAL A 131 -21.40 -24.29 37.50
C VAL A 131 -21.45 -23.22 36.43
N THR A 132 -20.44 -23.19 35.56
CA THR A 132 -20.43 -22.37 34.36
C THR A 132 -20.16 -23.26 33.15
N ALA A 133 -21.00 -23.17 32.15
CA ALA A 133 -20.85 -23.85 30.88
C ALA A 133 -20.90 -22.84 29.74
N VAL A 134 -20.00 -22.97 28.75
CA VAL A 134 -19.96 -22.12 27.58
C VAL A 134 -20.01 -23.02 26.34
N VAL A 135 -20.87 -22.66 25.39
CA VAL A 135 -20.95 -23.29 24.07
C VAL A 135 -20.90 -22.19 23.06
N GLY A 136 -20.04 -22.31 22.06
CA GLY A 136 -19.84 -21.28 21.04
C GLY A 136 -19.65 -21.86 19.64
N PHE A 137 -19.91 -21.00 18.68
CA PHE A 137 -19.60 -21.18 17.27
C PHE A 137 -18.80 -19.97 16.79
N ASN A 138 -17.69 -20.25 16.12
CA ASN A 138 -16.84 -19.24 15.48
C ASN A 138 -16.65 -19.61 14.01
N GLN A 139 -16.77 -18.60 13.15
CA GLN A 139 -16.46 -18.70 11.72
C GLN A 139 -15.62 -17.51 11.32
N GLU A 140 -14.52 -17.79 10.66
CA GLU A 140 -13.60 -16.79 10.14
C GLU A 140 -13.34 -17.05 8.66
N GLU A 141 -13.42 -16.00 7.84
CA GLU A 141 -13.12 -16.04 6.42
C GLU A 141 -12.10 -14.97 6.10
N TYR A 142 -11.04 -15.37 5.42
CA TYR A 142 -10.00 -14.49 4.90
C TYR A 142 -9.88 -14.65 3.39
N LYS A 143 -10.02 -13.53 2.67
CA LYS A 143 -9.88 -13.48 1.22
C LYS A 143 -8.86 -12.43 0.83
N TYR A 144 -7.90 -12.82 -0.03
CA TYR A 144 -6.89 -11.94 -0.58
C TYR A 144 -6.89 -12.03 -2.10
N ASP A 145 -7.12 -10.90 -2.74
CA ASP A 145 -7.05 -10.74 -4.19
C ASP A 145 -5.92 -9.76 -4.54
N TYR A 146 -5.08 -10.13 -5.51
CA TYR A 146 -3.97 -9.29 -5.96
C TYR A 146 -3.84 -9.32 -7.47
N VAL A 147 -3.74 -8.15 -8.07
CA VAL A 147 -3.49 -7.97 -9.49
C VAL A 147 -2.36 -6.96 -9.66
N LYS A 148 -1.39 -7.30 -10.53
CA LYS A 148 -0.31 -6.41 -10.92
C LYS A 148 -0.13 -6.43 -12.42
N ALA A 149 0.03 -5.26 -13.01
CA ALA A 149 0.37 -5.06 -14.40
C ALA A 149 1.65 -4.20 -14.50
N ASN A 150 2.56 -4.60 -15.37
CA ASN A 150 3.78 -3.84 -15.68
C ASN A 150 3.88 -3.66 -17.19
N ARG A 151 4.39 -2.51 -17.62
CA ARG A 151 4.71 -2.21 -19.03
C ARG A 151 6.02 -1.45 -19.10
N LYS A 152 6.76 -1.69 -20.17
CA LYS A 152 8.00 -0.99 -20.51
C LYS A 152 7.80 -0.17 -21.77
N GLU A 153 8.75 0.71 -22.06
CA GLU A 153 8.78 1.51 -23.30
C GLU A 153 7.50 2.36 -23.46
N LEU A 154 7.28 3.25 -22.47
CA LEU A 154 6.14 4.16 -22.51
C LEU A 154 6.19 5.05 -23.75
N ILE A 155 5.11 5.10 -24.51
CA ILE A 155 4.99 5.90 -25.73
C ILE A 155 5.12 7.41 -25.44
N SER A 156 4.67 7.86 -24.26
CA SER A 156 4.73 9.26 -23.86
C SER A 156 5.17 9.41 -22.41
N SER A 157 6.15 10.25 -22.19
CA SER A 157 6.60 10.65 -20.87
C SER A 157 5.61 11.57 -20.14
N SER A 158 4.78 12.29 -20.89
CA SER A 158 3.75 13.18 -20.33
C SER A 158 2.50 12.45 -19.85
N LEU A 159 2.26 11.22 -20.36
CA LEU A 159 1.14 10.35 -19.96
C LEU A 159 1.67 8.95 -19.63
N PRO A 160 2.37 8.79 -18.50
CA PRO A 160 3.02 7.53 -18.13
C PRO A 160 2.01 6.53 -17.58
N THR A 161 1.11 6.06 -18.43
CA THR A 161 0.06 5.07 -18.09
C THR A 161 0.34 3.73 -18.74
N ILE A 162 -0.10 2.65 -18.10
CA ILE A 162 0.07 1.28 -18.60
C ILE A 162 -0.59 1.08 -19.97
N ASN A 163 -1.67 1.80 -20.27
CA ASN A 163 -2.41 1.67 -21.52
C ASN A 163 -1.67 2.26 -22.73
N LEU A 164 -0.63 3.08 -22.52
CA LEU A 164 0.17 3.73 -23.55
C LEU A 164 1.59 3.14 -23.64
N ALA A 165 1.77 1.90 -23.26
CA ALA A 165 3.05 1.19 -23.36
C ALA A 165 2.91 -0.06 -24.23
N THR A 166 3.96 -0.41 -24.93
CA THR A 166 4.06 -1.64 -25.75
C THR A 166 4.54 -2.85 -24.95
#